data_9aa8eb430e320363fb6bc8f4cab35914
#
_entry.id   9aa8eb430e320363fb6bc8f4cab35914
#
_cell.length_a   1.000
_cell.length_b   1.000
_cell.length_c   1.000
_cell.angle_alpha   90.00
_cell.angle_beta   90.00
_cell.angle_gamma   90.00
#
_symmetry.space_group_name_H-M   'P 1'
#
loop_
_entity.id
_entity.type
_entity.pdbx_description
1 polymer ?
#
loop_
_entity_poly.entity_id
_entity_poly.type
_entity_poly.pdbx_seq_one_letter_code
_entity_poly.pdbx_strand_id
1 'polypeptide(L)'
;GTASGYQFDEFRIGRTFSFDLARGDWPLEPILGGKTLVTLSSRGEFGFAPGGVRAGMNHLDPHIATCARYLGVAESHLVTTEYQEFGGERHESSIALAHRAIAELVEQLTSRVGVACAAQ
;
A
#
# COMPACT_ATOMS: atom_id res chain seq x y z
N GLY A 1 -10.82 -8.19 4.41
CA GLY A 1 -9.97 -8.37 5.57
C GLY A 1 -9.85 -7.10 6.39
N THR A 2 -10.12 -7.19 7.66
CA THR A 2 -9.79 -6.12 8.61
C THR A 2 -8.29 -6.16 8.87
N ALA A 3 -7.64 -5.00 8.92
CA ALA A 3 -6.28 -4.88 9.39
C ALA A 3 -6.16 -5.55 10.77
N SER A 4 -5.15 -6.40 10.94
CA SER A 4 -4.92 -7.06 12.23
C SER A 4 -4.56 -6.00 13.29
N GLY A 5 -4.89 -6.25 14.56
CA GLY A 5 -4.59 -5.34 15.67
C GLY A 5 -3.12 -4.92 15.78
N TYR A 6 -2.21 -5.67 15.18
CA TYR A 6 -0.78 -5.37 15.07
C TYR A 6 -0.49 -4.04 14.34
N GLN A 7 -1.32 -3.65 13.39
CA GLN A 7 -1.09 -2.42 12.63
C GLN A 7 -1.37 -1.16 13.45
N PHE A 8 -2.21 -1.23 14.48
CA PHE A 8 -2.54 -0.08 15.32
C PHE A 8 -1.50 0.21 16.40
N ASP A 9 -0.73 -0.78 16.84
CA ASP A 9 0.31 -0.61 17.86
C ASP A 9 1.52 0.20 17.36
N GLU A 10 1.67 0.33 16.04
CA GLU A 10 2.76 1.09 15.43
C GLU A 10 2.47 2.60 15.30
N PHE A 11 1.21 3.00 15.42
CA PHE A 11 0.80 4.40 15.34
C PHE A 11 0.86 5.08 16.72
N ARG A 12 2.04 5.57 17.09
CA ARG A 12 2.27 6.23 18.39
C ARG A 12 2.71 7.67 18.21
N ILE A 13 2.07 8.56 18.99
CA ILE A 13 2.51 9.96 19.14
C ILE A 13 3.97 9.98 19.63
N GLY A 14 4.80 10.77 18.97
CA GLY A 14 6.22 10.89 19.29
C GLY A 14 7.13 9.78 18.73
N ARG A 15 6.55 8.74 18.10
CA ARG A 15 7.30 7.69 17.38
C ARG A 15 7.00 7.65 15.90
N THR A 16 5.74 7.68 15.55
CA THR A 16 5.28 7.61 14.15
C THR A 16 4.89 8.99 13.64
N PHE A 17 4.28 9.80 14.49
CA PHE A 17 3.89 11.17 14.18
C PHE A 17 4.04 12.09 15.38
N SER A 18 4.20 13.38 15.12
CA SER A 18 4.15 14.47 16.11
C SER A 18 2.74 15.06 16.17
N PHE A 19 2.37 15.57 17.32
CA PHE A 19 1.08 16.22 17.55
C PHE A 19 1.28 17.69 17.90
N ASP A 20 0.64 18.59 17.17
CA ASP A 20 0.67 20.02 17.42
C ASP A 20 -0.65 20.67 16.98
N LEU A 21 -1.40 21.20 17.95
CA LEU A 21 -2.68 21.88 17.70
C LEU A 21 -2.54 23.14 16.84
N ALA A 22 -1.36 23.76 16.79
CA ALA A 22 -1.11 24.94 15.98
C ALA A 22 -1.17 24.66 14.46
N ARG A 23 -1.17 23.40 14.04
CA ARG A 23 -1.25 22.97 12.63
C ARG A 23 -2.67 22.97 12.04
N GLY A 24 -3.65 23.53 12.74
CA GLY A 24 -5.02 23.63 12.25
C GLY A 24 -5.73 22.28 12.12
N ASP A 25 -6.33 22.00 10.96
CA ASP A 25 -7.17 20.83 10.73
C ASP A 25 -6.42 19.49 10.70
N TRP A 26 -5.09 19.53 10.63
CA TRP A 26 -4.26 18.32 10.65
C TRP A 26 -3.12 18.42 11.67
N PRO A 27 -3.43 18.24 12.96
CA PRO A 27 -2.45 18.39 14.04
C PRO A 27 -1.38 17.28 14.07
N LEU A 28 -1.60 16.20 13.33
CA LEU A 28 -0.71 15.04 13.29
C LEU A 28 0.21 15.15 12.07
N GLU A 29 1.52 15.15 12.29
CA GLU A 29 2.51 15.16 11.22
C GLU A 29 3.42 13.95 11.32
N PRO A 30 3.63 13.18 10.21
CA PRO A 30 4.53 12.04 10.21
C PRO A 30 5.95 12.44 10.57
N ILE A 31 6.59 11.63 11.43
CA ILE A 31 8.02 11.78 11.77
C ILE A 31 8.87 11.02 10.74
N LEU A 32 8.34 9.90 10.21
CA LEU A 32 9.00 9.03 9.26
C LEU A 32 8.60 9.43 7.83
N GLY A 33 9.28 10.41 7.25
CA GLY A 33 8.99 10.86 5.89
C GLY A 33 9.78 10.13 4.80
N GLY A 34 9.37 10.31 3.53
CA GLY A 34 10.14 9.89 2.35
C GLY A 34 10.20 8.37 2.08
N LYS A 35 9.34 7.59 2.72
CA LYS A 35 9.33 6.12 2.57
C LYS A 35 8.45 5.68 1.42
N THR A 36 8.78 4.53 0.84
CA THR A 36 7.96 3.82 -0.16
C THR A 36 7.26 2.65 0.52
N LEU A 37 5.95 2.54 0.29
CA LEU A 37 5.14 1.40 0.72
C LEU A 37 4.82 0.52 -0.48
N VAL A 38 5.12 -0.76 -0.36
CA VAL A 38 4.67 -1.78 -1.32
C VAL A 38 3.70 -2.70 -0.60
N THR A 39 2.47 -2.77 -1.10
CA THR A 39 1.44 -3.65 -0.58
C THR A 39 1.20 -4.80 -1.55
N LEU A 40 1.36 -6.02 -1.06
CA LEU A 40 0.99 -7.23 -1.78
C LEU A 40 -0.25 -7.81 -1.14
N SER A 41 -1.31 -8.03 -1.89
CA SER A 41 -2.57 -8.57 -1.37
C SER A 41 -3.11 -9.69 -2.23
N SER A 42 -3.81 -10.63 -1.58
CA SER A 42 -4.57 -11.69 -2.23
C SER A 42 -6.03 -11.59 -1.82
N ARG A 43 -6.94 -11.76 -2.78
CA ARG A 43 -8.39 -11.62 -2.58
C ARG A 43 -9.10 -12.87 -3.08
N GLY A 44 -10.03 -13.37 -2.27
CA GLY A 44 -10.88 -14.50 -2.64
C GLY A 44 -11.76 -14.18 -3.85
N GLU A 45 -12.42 -13.02 -3.79
CA GLU A 45 -13.26 -12.48 -4.85
C GLU A 45 -12.49 -11.55 -5.81
N PHE A 46 -13.20 -10.81 -6.65
CA PHE A 46 -12.64 -9.99 -7.73
C PHE A 46 -13.41 -8.68 -7.92
N GLY A 47 -12.81 -7.76 -8.69
CA GLY A 47 -13.46 -6.52 -9.14
C GLY A 47 -13.52 -5.44 -8.08
N PHE A 48 -12.56 -5.36 -7.19
CA PHE A 48 -12.47 -4.33 -6.16
C PHE A 48 -11.79 -3.03 -6.62
N ALA A 49 -11.13 -3.05 -7.77
CA ALA A 49 -10.53 -1.85 -8.33
C ALA A 49 -11.58 -0.80 -8.72
N PRO A 50 -11.23 0.50 -8.82
CA PRO A 50 -12.14 1.54 -9.28
C PRO A 50 -12.82 1.17 -10.59
N GLY A 51 -14.16 1.27 -10.64
CA GLY A 51 -14.98 0.84 -11.78
C GLY A 51 -15.33 -0.65 -11.82
N GLY A 52 -14.77 -1.46 -10.94
CA GLY A 52 -15.12 -2.88 -10.81
C GLY A 52 -16.45 -3.11 -10.10
N VAL A 53 -16.99 -4.32 -10.24
CA VAL A 53 -18.32 -4.70 -9.71
C VAL A 53 -18.40 -4.65 -8.18
N ARG A 54 -17.26 -4.72 -7.50
CA ARG A 54 -17.14 -4.67 -6.03
C ARG A 54 -16.34 -3.45 -5.53
N ALA A 55 -16.18 -2.42 -6.36
CA ALA A 55 -15.43 -1.22 -5.99
C ALA A 55 -15.94 -0.59 -4.68
N GLY A 56 -17.26 -0.54 -4.47
CA GLY A 56 -17.88 -0.04 -3.25
C GLY A 56 -17.65 -0.90 -1.99
N MET A 57 -17.17 -2.11 -2.16
CA MET A 57 -16.84 -3.05 -1.07
C MET A 57 -15.34 -3.07 -0.75
N ASN A 58 -14.55 -2.26 -1.44
CA ASN A 58 -13.12 -2.17 -1.21
C ASN A 58 -12.82 -1.27 0.00
N HIS A 59 -12.71 -1.86 1.16
CA HIS A 59 -12.36 -1.16 2.40
C HIS A 59 -10.86 -1.28 2.74
N LEU A 60 -10.15 -2.24 2.15
CA LEU A 60 -8.74 -2.49 2.44
C LEU A 60 -7.84 -1.40 1.86
N ASP A 61 -7.97 -1.11 0.57
CA ASP A 61 -7.08 -0.17 -0.09
C ASP A 61 -7.20 1.27 0.47
N PRO A 62 -8.41 1.81 0.70
CA PRO A 62 -8.56 3.10 1.37
C PRO A 62 -8.02 3.12 2.80
N HIS A 63 -8.15 2.00 3.52
CA HIS A 63 -7.58 1.88 4.86
C HIS A 63 -6.05 1.94 4.84
N ILE A 64 -5.41 1.17 3.96
CA ILE A 64 -3.95 1.20 3.77
C ILE A 64 -3.48 2.59 3.36
N ALA A 65 -4.20 3.27 2.46
CA ALA A 65 -3.88 4.64 2.04
C ALA A 65 -3.93 5.63 3.22
N THR A 66 -4.91 5.47 4.11
CA THR A 66 -5.00 6.27 5.34
C THR A 66 -3.81 6.00 6.26
N CYS A 67 -3.47 4.73 6.50
CA CYS A 67 -2.30 4.36 7.29
C CYS A 67 -1.00 4.90 6.70
N ALA A 68 -0.83 4.81 5.37
CA ALA A 68 0.32 5.34 4.66
C ALA A 68 0.50 6.86 4.88
N ARG A 69 -0.61 7.61 4.91
CA ARG A 69 -0.59 9.05 5.20
C ARG A 69 -0.05 9.34 6.60
N TYR A 70 -0.49 8.59 7.62
CA TYR A 70 0.02 8.76 8.99
C TYR A 70 1.50 8.38 9.13
N LEU A 71 1.96 7.40 8.34
CA LEU A 71 3.36 6.98 8.33
C LEU A 71 4.27 7.92 7.52
N GLY A 72 3.74 8.90 6.80
CA GLY A 72 4.51 9.80 5.95
C GLY A 72 5.06 9.12 4.69
N VAL A 73 4.34 8.14 4.17
CA VAL A 73 4.68 7.45 2.93
C VAL A 73 4.60 8.43 1.76
N ALA A 74 5.70 8.60 1.05
CA ALA A 74 5.81 9.48 -0.11
C ALA A 74 5.29 8.81 -1.39
N GLU A 75 5.40 7.50 -1.49
CA GLU A 75 5.02 6.70 -2.65
C GLU A 75 4.43 5.37 -2.22
N SER A 76 3.29 4.99 -2.78
CA SER A 76 2.59 3.75 -2.45
C SER A 76 2.29 2.95 -3.72
N HIS A 77 2.60 1.67 -3.68
CA HIS A 77 2.33 0.70 -4.74
C HIS A 77 1.47 -0.43 -4.20
N LEU A 78 0.52 -0.87 -5.01
CA LEU A 78 -0.35 -1.99 -4.68
C LEU A 78 -0.29 -3.03 -5.80
N VAL A 79 0.05 -4.26 -5.44
CA VAL A 79 -0.08 -5.42 -6.33
C VAL A 79 -1.05 -6.39 -5.71
N THR A 80 -2.06 -6.79 -6.47
CA THR A 80 -3.16 -7.63 -5.97
C THR A 80 -3.37 -8.82 -6.88
N THR A 81 -3.58 -10.00 -6.27
CA THR A 81 -4.17 -11.17 -6.95
C THR A 81 -5.62 -11.30 -6.54
N GLU A 82 -6.47 -11.67 -7.50
CA GLU A 82 -7.91 -11.87 -7.30
C GLU A 82 -8.32 -13.29 -7.69
N TYR A 83 -9.59 -13.64 -7.51
CA TYR A 83 -10.20 -14.93 -7.87
C TYR A 83 -9.71 -16.16 -7.08
N GLN A 84 -9.11 -15.99 -5.93
CA GLN A 84 -8.57 -17.14 -5.17
C GLN A 84 -9.64 -18.17 -4.81
N GLU A 85 -10.85 -17.73 -4.47
CA GLU A 85 -11.97 -18.63 -4.12
C GLU A 85 -12.54 -19.37 -5.32
N PHE A 86 -12.34 -18.83 -6.53
CA PHE A 86 -12.85 -19.41 -7.77
C PHE A 86 -11.86 -20.37 -8.43
N GLY A 87 -10.57 -20.18 -8.19
CA GLY A 87 -9.50 -20.96 -8.83
C GLY A 87 -9.49 -20.84 -10.35
N GLY A 88 -8.81 -21.79 -11.02
CA GLY A 88 -8.80 -21.93 -12.46
C GLY A 88 -8.09 -20.79 -13.19
N GLU A 89 -8.36 -20.71 -14.50
CA GLU A 89 -7.65 -19.83 -15.43
C GLU A 89 -7.65 -18.35 -15.06
N ARG A 90 -8.75 -17.85 -14.50
CA ARG A 90 -8.84 -16.44 -14.08
C ARG A 90 -7.91 -16.14 -12.92
N HIS A 91 -7.81 -17.04 -11.96
CA HIS A 91 -6.89 -16.91 -10.84
C HIS A 91 -5.44 -17.01 -11.31
N GLU A 92 -5.11 -17.98 -12.14
CA GLU A 92 -3.77 -18.14 -12.71
C GLU A 92 -3.35 -16.91 -13.53
N SER A 93 -4.26 -16.36 -14.33
CA SER A 93 -4.03 -15.11 -15.07
C SER A 93 -3.77 -13.93 -14.14
N SER A 94 -4.52 -13.83 -13.04
CA SER A 94 -4.33 -12.79 -12.03
C SER A 94 -2.96 -12.89 -11.35
N ILE A 95 -2.51 -14.10 -11.03
CA ILE A 95 -1.17 -14.35 -10.48
C ILE A 95 -0.09 -13.95 -11.49
N ALA A 96 -0.24 -14.35 -12.76
CA ALA A 96 0.73 -14.00 -13.80
C ALA A 96 0.83 -12.48 -14.01
N LEU A 97 -0.28 -11.75 -13.95
CA LEU A 97 -0.30 -10.28 -13.98
C LEU A 97 0.43 -9.68 -12.78
N ALA A 98 0.17 -10.19 -11.59
CA ALA A 98 0.83 -9.73 -10.36
C ALA A 98 2.35 -9.95 -10.42
N HIS A 99 2.81 -11.10 -10.90
CA HIS A 99 4.24 -11.36 -11.07
C HIS A 99 4.92 -10.39 -12.03
N ARG A 100 4.27 -10.04 -13.16
CA ARG A 100 4.78 -9.02 -14.08
C ARG A 100 4.87 -7.65 -13.41
N ALA A 101 3.81 -7.24 -12.73
CA ALA A 101 3.79 -5.97 -12.02
C ALA A 101 4.88 -5.88 -10.94
N ILE A 102 5.13 -6.98 -10.22
CA ILE A 102 6.23 -7.05 -9.24
C ILE A 102 7.58 -6.89 -9.91
N ALA A 103 7.83 -7.59 -11.03
CA ALA A 103 9.09 -7.48 -11.75
C ALA A 103 9.37 -6.05 -12.23
N GLU A 104 8.36 -5.39 -12.83
CA GLU A 104 8.46 -3.99 -13.25
C GLU A 104 8.71 -3.05 -12.06
N LEU A 105 8.02 -3.27 -10.94
CA LEU A 105 8.20 -2.48 -9.73
C LEU A 105 9.60 -2.64 -9.15
N VAL A 106 10.14 -3.86 -9.12
CA VAL A 106 11.51 -4.14 -8.65
C VAL A 106 12.52 -3.40 -9.52
N GLU A 107 12.41 -3.45 -10.84
CA GLU A 107 13.28 -2.70 -11.75
C GLU A 107 13.19 -1.18 -11.49
N GLN A 108 11.99 -0.66 -11.33
CA GLN A 108 11.76 0.76 -11.06
C GLN A 108 12.39 1.20 -9.74
N LEU A 109 12.23 0.44 -8.67
CA LEU A 109 12.76 0.80 -7.36
C LEU A 109 14.28 0.62 -7.28
N THR A 110 14.83 -0.44 -7.87
CA THR A 110 16.28 -0.70 -7.86
C THR A 110 17.05 0.29 -8.72
N SER A 111 16.52 0.71 -9.87
CA SER A 111 17.16 1.75 -10.71
C SER A 111 17.28 3.08 -9.97
N ARG A 112 16.31 3.46 -9.16
CA ARG A 112 16.36 4.69 -8.34
C ARG A 112 17.42 4.62 -7.25
N VAL A 113 17.59 3.46 -6.59
CA VAL A 113 18.64 3.25 -5.59
C VAL A 113 20.03 3.36 -6.25
N GLY A 114 20.22 2.78 -7.44
CA GLY A 114 21.46 2.87 -8.20
C GLY A 114 21.84 4.31 -8.57
N VAL A 115 20.87 5.13 -8.97
CA VAL A 115 21.08 6.56 -9.27
C VAL A 115 21.41 7.35 -7.99
N ALA A 116 20.76 7.08 -6.87
CA ALA A 116 21.05 7.75 -5.61
C ALA A 116 22.45 7.42 -5.07
N CYS A 117 22.94 6.19 -5.24
CA CYS A 117 24.30 5.79 -4.89
C CYS A 117 25.35 6.41 -5.82
N ALA A 118 25.06 6.63 -7.11
CA ALA A 118 25.98 7.21 -8.07
C ALA A 118 26.10 8.75 -7.94
N ALA A 119 25.16 9.41 -7.24
CA ALA A 119 25.14 10.85 -7.00
C ALA A 119 25.84 11.28 -5.70
N GLN A 120 26.42 10.36 -4.95
CA GLN A 120 27.26 10.60 -3.77
C GLN A 120 28.74 10.45 -4.09
#